data_b796a9459f209fc205373bd8a6e2d867
#
_entry.id   b796a9459f209fc205373bd8a6e2d867
#
_cell.length_a   1.000
_cell.length_b   1.000
_cell.length_c   1.000
_cell.angle_alpha   90.00
_cell.angle_beta   90.00
_cell.angle_gamma   90.00
#
_symmetry.space_group_name_H-M   'P 1'
#
loop_
_entity.id
_entity.type
_entity.pdbx_description
1 polymer ?
#
loop_
_entity_poly.entity_id
_entity_poly.type
_entity_poly.pdbx_seq_one_letter_code
_entity_poly.pdbx_strand_id
1 'polypeptide(L)'
;MTTRGEVSKDAVGAAAGIAFTGCSVLDTAPAAAQAQTKPAVRRREVVVNGRRVKTIDVHAHCVIAETLPMMGLKVETQRSGLAIVVEDRIREMDEQGIDVEALSINPFWYRAQRDLAAQVIKIQNEKLAALCAAHPDRFVAFASVALQYPDLAVRQLEEGVKKLGLRGAAVGGSVAGEEFADAKFHPFWAKAEELGVLIFIHPQSTPDLAKRFKGNGWLSNVIGNPLDTTIALQHLIFEGTLDRFPASGSARPTAAATCRPTRPGRITAAASPPNSVTARSC
;
A
#
# COMPACT_ATOMS: atom_id res chain seq x y z
N MET A 1 55.94 4.67 -14.24
CA MET A 1 56.19 5.96 -14.92
C MET A 1 54.88 6.70 -14.94
N THR A 2 54.80 7.74 -14.12
CA THR A 2 54.30 9.10 -14.33
C THR A 2 52.80 9.21 -14.55
N THR A 3 52.03 10.06 -13.91
CA THR A 3 52.14 11.04 -12.78
C THR A 3 50.75 11.51 -12.42
N ARG A 4 50.60 11.84 -11.17
CA ARG A 4 49.52 12.58 -10.55
C ARG A 4 49.20 13.91 -11.25
N GLY A 5 47.96 14.33 -11.20
CA GLY A 5 47.51 15.70 -11.38
C GLY A 5 46.55 16.12 -10.30
N GLU A 6 47.06 16.79 -9.26
CA GLU A 6 46.32 17.60 -8.30
C GLU A 6 45.96 18.94 -8.95
N VAL A 7 44.75 19.45 -8.70
CA VAL A 7 44.40 20.89 -8.82
C VAL A 7 43.48 21.21 -7.67
N SER A 8 43.96 21.78 -6.65
CA SER A 8 44.06 23.18 -6.20
C SER A 8 42.73 23.77 -5.75
N LYS A 9 42.68 23.99 -4.42
CA LYS A 9 41.81 24.92 -3.72
C LYS A 9 42.33 26.34 -4.00
N ASP A 10 41.42 27.29 -4.06
CA ASP A 10 41.46 28.64 -3.48
C ASP A 10 40.52 29.57 -4.24
N ALA A 11 39.59 30.17 -3.52
CA ALA A 11 39.47 31.62 -3.45
C ALA A 11 38.39 32.08 -2.49
N VAL A 12 38.83 32.72 -1.45
CA VAL A 12 38.12 33.55 -0.50
C VAL A 12 37.90 34.92 -1.13
N GLY A 13 36.74 35.53 -0.87
CA GLY A 13 36.45 36.91 -1.21
C GLY A 13 35.21 37.40 -0.49
N ALA A 14 35.36 37.94 0.53
CA ALA A 14 35.37 39.21 1.24
C ALA A 14 34.04 39.99 1.20
N ALA A 15 33.56 40.20 2.42
CA ALA A 15 32.42 41.04 2.80
C ALA A 15 32.63 42.52 2.51
N ALA A 16 31.55 43.23 2.22
CA ALA A 16 31.48 44.65 2.48
C ALA A 16 30.09 45.01 3.02
N GLY A 17 30.06 45.36 4.29
CA GLY A 17 28.87 45.89 4.93
C GLY A 17 28.67 47.36 4.61
N ILE A 18 27.42 47.78 4.53
CA ILE A 18 27.04 49.16 4.68
C ILE A 18 25.87 49.21 5.67
N ALA A 19 26.14 49.81 6.82
CA ALA A 19 25.13 50.13 7.80
C ALA A 19 24.47 51.45 7.43
N PHE A 20 23.16 51.52 7.41
CA PHE A 20 22.41 52.78 7.46
C PHE A 20 21.54 52.79 8.71
N THR A 21 21.89 53.70 9.61
CA THR A 21 21.06 54.13 10.74
C THR A 21 20.04 55.13 10.24
N GLY A 22 18.76 54.87 10.42
CA GLY A 22 17.68 55.81 10.24
C GLY A 22 16.54 55.45 11.17
N CYS A 23 16.39 56.21 12.26
CA CYS A 23 15.23 56.14 13.13
C CYS A 23 13.97 56.57 12.38
N SER A 24 12.95 55.71 12.41
CA SER A 24 11.56 56.16 12.31
C SER A 24 10.71 55.16 13.07
N VAL A 25 10.23 55.61 14.21
CA VAL A 25 9.17 54.98 14.99
C VAL A 25 7.86 55.20 14.24
N LEU A 26 7.20 54.17 13.78
CA LEU A 26 5.75 54.14 13.52
C LEU A 26 5.25 52.74 13.24
N ASP A 27 4.30 52.32 14.05
CA ASP A 27 3.31 51.26 13.88
C ASP A 27 3.74 49.90 13.31
N THR A 28 4.02 48.98 14.22
CA THR A 28 3.98 47.54 13.92
C THR A 28 2.56 47.01 14.10
N ALA A 29 1.75 47.10 13.06
CA ALA A 29 0.65 46.18 12.92
C ALA A 29 1.24 44.76 12.66
N PRO A 30 0.79 43.72 13.34
CA PRO A 30 1.26 42.38 13.02
C PRO A 30 0.82 42.05 11.59
N ALA A 31 1.79 41.85 10.71
CA ALA A 31 1.53 41.27 9.40
C ALA A 31 0.95 39.87 9.63
N ALA A 32 -0.37 39.77 9.51
CA ALA A 32 -1.04 38.47 9.43
C ALA A 32 -0.39 37.72 8.26
N ALA A 33 0.37 36.68 8.56
CA ALA A 33 0.87 35.78 7.58
C ALA A 33 -0.36 35.22 6.86
N GLN A 34 -0.66 35.74 5.69
CA GLN A 34 -1.65 35.15 4.79
C GLN A 34 -1.14 33.76 4.46
N ALA A 35 -1.76 32.77 5.07
CA ALA A 35 -1.61 31.40 4.65
C ALA A 35 -1.96 31.37 3.17
N GLN A 36 -0.95 31.22 2.31
CA GLN A 36 -1.15 31.04 0.88
C GLN A 36 -1.91 29.72 0.75
N THR A 37 -3.22 29.80 0.60
CA THR A 37 -4.04 28.67 0.21
C THR A 37 -3.55 28.25 -1.16
N LYS A 38 -2.89 27.07 -1.23
CA LYS A 38 -2.55 26.47 -2.52
C LYS A 38 -3.83 26.43 -3.36
N PRO A 39 -3.78 26.82 -4.65
CA PRO A 39 -4.97 26.80 -5.48
C PRO A 39 -5.57 25.38 -5.47
N ALA A 40 -6.89 25.29 -5.36
CA ALA A 40 -7.58 24.02 -5.40
C ALA A 40 -7.26 23.32 -6.73
N VAL A 41 -6.64 22.16 -6.64
CA VAL A 41 -6.32 21.37 -7.82
C VAL A 41 -7.63 20.88 -8.43
N ARG A 42 -7.82 21.19 -9.71
CA ARG A 42 -8.99 20.67 -10.43
C ARG A 42 -8.80 19.16 -10.62
N ARG A 43 -9.75 18.39 -10.14
CA ARG A 43 -9.75 16.93 -10.28
C ARG A 43 -9.65 16.52 -11.76
N ARG A 44 -8.64 15.73 -12.08
CA ARG A 44 -8.49 15.13 -13.40
C ARG A 44 -9.55 14.06 -13.59
N GLU A 45 -10.22 14.07 -14.74
CA GLU A 45 -11.19 13.06 -15.09
C GLU A 45 -10.62 12.10 -16.14
N VAL A 46 -10.84 10.81 -15.93
CA VAL A 46 -10.48 9.77 -16.89
C VAL A 46 -11.67 9.49 -17.78
N VAL A 47 -11.47 9.63 -19.10
CA VAL A 47 -12.51 9.42 -20.10
C VAL A 47 -12.09 8.29 -21.03
N VAL A 48 -12.96 7.29 -21.19
CA VAL A 48 -12.76 6.16 -22.10
C VAL A 48 -13.95 6.14 -23.08
N ASN A 49 -13.65 6.16 -24.37
CA ASN A 49 -14.67 6.21 -25.43
C ASN A 49 -15.71 7.33 -25.23
N GLY A 50 -15.25 8.53 -24.85
CA GLY A 50 -16.11 9.70 -24.62
C GLY A 50 -16.94 9.67 -23.34
N ARG A 51 -16.81 8.64 -22.50
CA ARG A 51 -17.55 8.51 -21.23
C ARG A 51 -16.57 8.59 -20.05
N ARG A 52 -16.92 9.41 -19.06
CA ARG A 52 -16.18 9.43 -17.79
C ARG A 52 -16.29 8.05 -17.14
N VAL A 53 -15.16 7.52 -16.70
CA VAL A 53 -15.09 6.28 -15.95
C VAL A 53 -14.58 6.56 -14.55
N LYS A 54 -15.14 5.84 -13.56
CA LYS A 54 -14.65 5.87 -12.18
C LYS A 54 -13.35 5.04 -12.09
N THR A 55 -12.30 5.67 -11.59
CA THR A 55 -10.99 5.03 -11.41
C THR A 55 -10.78 4.65 -9.96
N ILE A 56 -10.33 3.43 -9.73
CA ILE A 56 -10.05 2.89 -8.39
C ILE A 56 -8.61 2.41 -8.36
N ASP A 57 -7.80 3.00 -7.48
CA ASP A 57 -6.50 2.44 -7.14
C ASP A 57 -6.68 1.35 -6.08
N VAL A 58 -6.41 0.11 -6.47
CA VAL A 58 -6.54 -1.05 -5.57
C VAL A 58 -5.26 -1.37 -4.82
N HIS A 59 -4.19 -0.65 -5.07
CA HIS A 59 -2.86 -0.86 -4.48
C HIS A 59 -2.37 0.40 -3.74
N ALA A 60 -3.20 0.92 -2.86
CA ALA A 60 -2.93 2.14 -2.12
C ALA A 60 -2.41 1.82 -0.71
N HIS A 61 -1.09 1.91 -0.52
CA HIS A 61 -0.47 1.64 0.77
C HIS A 61 -0.80 2.72 1.79
N CYS A 62 -0.95 2.31 3.04
CA CYS A 62 -0.97 3.24 4.16
C CYS A 62 -0.30 2.63 5.40
N VAL A 63 -0.01 3.47 6.36
CA VAL A 63 0.56 3.10 7.66
C VAL A 63 -0.17 3.87 8.74
N ILE A 64 -0.55 3.16 9.79
CA ILE A 64 -1.03 3.76 11.03
C ILE A 64 0.17 3.94 11.94
N ALA A 65 0.71 5.15 11.99
CA ALA A 65 2.00 5.46 12.61
C ALA A 65 2.09 5.02 14.08
N GLU A 66 0.99 5.09 14.82
CA GLU A 66 0.89 4.68 16.24
C GLU A 66 1.22 3.21 16.46
N THR A 67 1.04 2.36 15.45
CA THR A 67 1.27 0.90 15.58
C THR A 67 2.72 0.49 15.34
N LEU A 68 3.53 1.34 14.72
CA LEU A 68 4.93 1.02 14.44
C LEU A 68 5.80 0.88 15.71
N PRO A 69 5.76 1.82 16.68
CA PRO A 69 6.51 1.69 17.92
C PRO A 69 6.12 0.47 18.74
N MET A 70 4.86 0.03 18.68
CA MET A 70 4.41 -1.19 19.36
C MET A 70 5.17 -2.43 18.88
N MET A 71 5.61 -2.40 17.62
CA MET A 71 6.42 -3.46 16.98
C MET A 71 7.93 -3.19 17.03
N GLY A 72 8.38 -2.17 17.76
CA GLY A 72 9.79 -1.75 17.80
C GLY A 72 10.27 -1.11 16.50
N LEU A 73 9.36 -0.70 15.62
CA LEU A 73 9.67 -0.06 14.35
C LEU A 73 9.70 1.47 14.51
N LYS A 74 10.62 2.11 13.77
CA LYS A 74 10.69 3.57 13.77
C LYS A 74 9.65 4.16 12.83
N VAL A 75 9.05 5.27 13.24
CA VAL A 75 8.22 6.09 12.37
C VAL A 75 9.17 6.92 11.50
N GLU A 76 9.44 6.48 10.28
CA GLU A 76 10.17 7.31 9.29
C GLU A 76 9.19 8.34 8.73
N THR A 77 9.19 9.52 9.30
CA THR A 77 8.30 10.63 8.92
C THR A 77 8.60 11.22 7.53
N GLN A 78 9.70 10.86 6.91
CA GLN A 78 10.15 11.44 5.63
C GLN A 78 9.91 10.59 4.39
N ARG A 79 9.49 9.35 4.50
CA ARG A 79 8.98 8.61 3.32
C ARG A 79 7.49 8.87 3.18
N SER A 80 7.23 10.06 2.75
CA SER A 80 5.97 10.71 2.53
C SER A 80 5.08 10.00 1.51
N GLY A 81 4.34 9.10 1.79
CA GLY A 81 3.34 8.42 0.96
C GLY A 81 2.62 7.34 1.76
N LEU A 82 3.21 6.92 2.88
CA LEU A 82 2.64 5.88 3.73
C LEU A 82 1.89 6.47 4.93
N ALA A 83 2.39 7.57 5.52
CA ALA A 83 1.63 8.29 6.54
C ALA A 83 0.53 9.11 5.87
N ILE A 84 -0.70 8.90 6.30
CA ILE A 84 -1.84 9.58 5.69
C ILE A 84 -1.93 11.00 6.22
N VAL A 85 -1.46 11.97 5.43
CA VAL A 85 -1.94 13.34 5.49
C VAL A 85 -3.09 13.39 4.49
N VAL A 86 -4.32 13.37 4.97
CA VAL A 86 -5.52 13.12 4.16
C VAL A 86 -5.67 14.14 3.04
N GLU A 87 -5.42 15.41 3.33
CA GLU A 87 -5.56 16.51 2.38
C GLU A 87 -4.54 16.41 1.24
N ASP A 88 -3.30 16.06 1.56
CA ASP A 88 -2.25 15.86 0.56
C ASP A 88 -2.57 14.67 -0.32
N ARG A 89 -3.02 13.58 0.28
CA ARG A 89 -3.38 12.36 -0.45
C ARG A 89 -4.57 12.58 -1.39
N ILE A 90 -5.61 13.25 -0.94
CA ILE A 90 -6.77 13.60 -1.79
C ILE A 90 -6.33 14.49 -2.95
N ARG A 91 -5.43 15.45 -2.71
CA ARG A 91 -4.90 16.31 -3.77
C ARG A 91 -4.13 15.48 -4.81
N GLU A 92 -3.25 14.57 -4.39
CA GLU A 92 -2.53 13.68 -5.29
C GLU A 92 -3.47 12.78 -6.11
N MET A 93 -4.49 12.23 -5.48
CA MET A 93 -5.54 11.48 -6.16
C MET A 93 -6.24 12.33 -7.25
N ASP A 94 -6.55 13.58 -6.94
CA ASP A 94 -7.19 14.51 -7.89
C ASP A 94 -6.27 14.82 -9.07
N GLU A 95 -4.98 15.05 -8.82
CA GLU A 95 -3.97 15.27 -9.86
C GLU A 95 -3.80 14.05 -10.78
N GLN A 96 -3.86 12.86 -10.21
CA GLN A 96 -3.71 11.60 -10.94
C GLN A 96 -5.01 11.12 -11.60
N GLY A 97 -6.15 11.67 -11.21
CA GLY A 97 -7.46 11.25 -11.69
C GLY A 97 -7.97 9.97 -11.02
N ILE A 98 -7.53 9.72 -9.79
CA ILE A 98 -7.99 8.60 -8.97
C ILE A 98 -9.24 9.03 -8.21
N ASP A 99 -10.34 8.32 -8.41
CA ASP A 99 -11.60 8.59 -7.72
C ASP A 99 -11.62 7.99 -6.31
N VAL A 100 -11.19 6.75 -6.19
CA VAL A 100 -11.20 6.00 -4.94
C VAL A 100 -9.89 5.24 -4.78
N GLU A 101 -9.34 5.25 -3.59
CA GLU A 101 -8.27 4.35 -3.18
C GLU A 101 -8.79 3.25 -2.27
N ALA A 102 -8.34 2.01 -2.51
CA ALA A 102 -8.53 0.88 -1.63
C ALA A 102 -7.28 0.72 -0.74
N LEU A 103 -7.37 1.25 0.45
CA LEU A 103 -6.23 1.32 1.38
C LEU A 103 -5.87 -0.05 1.94
N SER A 104 -4.57 -0.35 2.02
CA SER A 104 -4.05 -1.56 2.63
C SER A 104 -2.80 -1.28 3.45
N ILE A 105 -2.61 -2.07 4.52
CA ILE A 105 -1.40 -2.04 5.34
C ILE A 105 -0.65 -3.33 5.12
N ASN A 106 0.64 -3.22 4.72
CA ASN A 106 1.49 -4.38 4.54
C ASN A 106 1.70 -5.10 5.87
N PRO A 107 1.50 -6.42 5.95
CA PRO A 107 1.61 -7.15 7.21
C PRO A 107 3.04 -7.17 7.74
N PHE A 108 3.32 -6.41 8.78
CA PHE A 108 4.60 -6.39 9.51
C PHE A 108 4.52 -7.09 10.88
N TRP A 109 3.35 -7.62 11.23
CA TRP A 109 3.04 -8.23 12.52
C TRP A 109 3.04 -9.76 12.52
N TYR A 110 3.33 -10.43 11.43
CA TYR A 110 3.25 -11.89 11.35
C TYR A 110 4.20 -12.65 12.30
N ARG A 111 5.20 -11.97 12.87
CA ARG A 111 6.08 -12.52 13.90
C ARG A 111 5.74 -12.04 15.33
N ALA A 112 4.71 -11.22 15.48
CA ALA A 112 4.27 -10.73 16.78
C ALA A 112 3.55 -11.83 17.57
N GLN A 113 3.69 -11.77 18.89
CA GLN A 113 2.90 -12.59 19.81
C GLN A 113 1.41 -12.22 19.67
N ARG A 114 0.55 -13.17 20.01
CA ARG A 114 -0.90 -13.11 19.77
C ARG A 114 -1.56 -11.81 20.27
N ASP A 115 -1.30 -11.46 21.52
CA ASP A 115 -1.95 -10.30 22.13
C ASP A 115 -1.48 -8.98 21.49
N LEU A 116 -0.18 -8.89 21.20
CA LEU A 116 0.36 -7.73 20.50
C LEU A 116 -0.21 -7.61 19.07
N ALA A 117 -0.25 -8.72 18.33
CA ALA A 117 -0.85 -8.72 17.00
C ALA A 117 -2.31 -8.31 17.05
N ALA A 118 -3.08 -8.81 18.03
CA ALA A 118 -4.48 -8.45 18.22
C ALA A 118 -4.66 -6.94 18.47
N GLN A 119 -3.83 -6.34 19.33
CA GLN A 119 -3.88 -4.90 19.64
C GLN A 119 -3.50 -4.05 18.43
N VAL A 120 -2.41 -4.36 17.75
CA VAL A 120 -1.97 -3.65 16.54
C VAL A 120 -3.07 -3.65 15.49
N ILE A 121 -3.63 -4.81 15.19
CA ILE A 121 -4.67 -4.98 14.17
C ILE A 121 -5.97 -4.25 14.54
N LYS A 122 -6.36 -4.31 15.82
CA LYS A 122 -7.53 -3.57 16.29
C LYS A 122 -7.39 -2.08 16.00
N ILE A 123 -6.26 -1.47 16.38
CA ILE A 123 -5.98 -0.05 16.15
C ILE A 123 -6.01 0.26 14.64
N GLN A 124 -5.34 -0.57 13.82
CA GLN A 124 -5.31 -0.38 12.38
C GLN A 124 -6.70 -0.40 11.76
N ASN A 125 -7.49 -1.42 12.06
CA ASN A 125 -8.81 -1.59 11.47
C ASN A 125 -9.78 -0.49 11.91
N GLU A 126 -9.76 -0.07 13.16
CA GLU A 126 -10.57 1.04 13.67
C GLU A 126 -10.21 2.38 13.01
N LYS A 127 -8.92 2.66 12.85
CA LYS A 127 -8.44 3.88 12.18
C LYS A 127 -8.78 3.89 10.69
N LEU A 128 -8.62 2.76 10.00
CA LEU A 128 -9.02 2.64 8.60
C LEU A 128 -10.53 2.84 8.42
N ALA A 129 -11.33 2.24 9.29
CA ALA A 129 -12.78 2.40 9.26
C ALA A 129 -13.20 3.86 9.50
N ALA A 130 -12.59 4.53 10.48
CA ALA A 130 -12.85 5.94 10.78
C ALA A 130 -12.47 6.85 9.58
N LEU A 131 -11.34 6.58 8.93
CA LEU A 131 -10.91 7.33 7.74
C LEU A 131 -11.89 7.13 6.57
N CYS A 132 -12.30 5.89 6.30
CA CYS A 132 -13.27 5.60 5.26
C CYS A 132 -14.64 6.24 5.54
N ALA A 133 -15.07 6.25 6.81
CA ALA A 133 -16.31 6.89 7.21
C ALA A 133 -16.27 8.42 7.07
N ALA A 134 -15.11 9.04 7.31
CA ALA A 134 -14.91 10.48 7.12
C ALA A 134 -14.87 10.89 5.64
N HIS A 135 -14.43 10.00 4.75
CA HIS A 135 -14.27 10.26 3.31
C HIS A 135 -14.82 9.11 2.45
N PRO A 136 -16.12 8.80 2.52
CA PRO A 136 -16.71 7.59 1.94
C PRO A 136 -16.65 7.55 0.41
N ASP A 137 -16.53 8.72 -0.25
CA ASP A 137 -16.40 8.84 -1.70
C ASP A 137 -14.97 8.70 -2.20
N ARG A 138 -13.99 8.70 -1.30
CA ARG A 138 -12.56 8.72 -1.64
C ARG A 138 -11.82 7.47 -1.17
N PHE A 139 -12.20 6.87 -0.05
CA PHE A 139 -11.50 5.75 0.52
C PHE A 139 -12.41 4.56 0.80
N VAL A 140 -11.90 3.40 0.46
CA VAL A 140 -12.30 2.11 1.02
C VAL A 140 -11.05 1.43 1.57
N ALA A 141 -11.18 0.43 2.44
CA ALA A 141 -10.00 -0.22 3.00
C ALA A 141 -10.20 -1.74 3.16
N PHE A 142 -9.07 -2.45 3.16
CA PHE A 142 -8.98 -3.85 3.54
C PHE A 142 -8.59 -3.97 5.01
N ALA A 143 -9.16 -4.96 5.70
CA ALA A 143 -8.79 -5.26 7.08
C ALA A 143 -7.36 -5.83 7.16
N SER A 144 -6.63 -5.43 8.19
CA SER A 144 -5.48 -6.17 8.69
C SER A 144 -5.95 -7.40 9.46
N VAL A 145 -5.25 -8.52 9.35
CA VAL A 145 -5.57 -9.78 10.03
C VAL A 145 -4.32 -10.50 10.51
N ALA A 146 -4.39 -11.17 11.66
CA ALA A 146 -3.27 -11.92 12.25
C ALA A 146 -3.27 -13.37 11.73
N LEU A 147 -2.93 -13.58 10.46
CA LEU A 147 -2.98 -14.90 9.84
C LEU A 147 -2.08 -15.95 10.50
N GLN A 148 -1.01 -15.55 11.17
CA GLN A 148 -0.21 -16.47 12.00
C GLN A 148 -1.02 -17.13 13.13
N TYR A 149 -2.22 -16.62 13.40
CA TYR A 149 -3.23 -17.17 14.32
C TYR A 149 -4.57 -17.28 13.57
N PRO A 150 -4.83 -18.35 12.79
CA PRO A 150 -5.97 -18.41 11.89
C PRO A 150 -7.33 -18.21 12.56
N ASP A 151 -7.52 -18.70 13.78
CA ASP A 151 -8.74 -18.50 14.56
C ASP A 151 -8.98 -17.03 14.94
N LEU A 152 -7.91 -16.28 15.21
CA LEU A 152 -7.98 -14.84 15.45
C LEU A 152 -8.25 -14.09 14.14
N ALA A 153 -7.58 -14.47 13.06
CA ALA A 153 -7.77 -13.86 11.74
C ALA A 153 -9.20 -14.00 11.23
N VAL A 154 -9.84 -15.14 11.45
CA VAL A 154 -11.27 -15.36 11.14
C VAL A 154 -12.16 -14.35 11.86
N ARG A 155 -11.96 -14.14 13.16
CA ARG A 155 -12.73 -13.16 13.94
C ARG A 155 -12.47 -11.73 13.48
N GLN A 156 -11.20 -11.39 13.19
CA GLN A 156 -10.81 -10.06 12.74
C GLN A 156 -11.36 -9.75 11.35
N LEU A 157 -11.39 -10.72 10.44
CA LEU A 157 -12.01 -10.57 9.13
C LEU A 157 -13.52 -10.31 9.27
N GLU A 158 -14.22 -11.14 10.07
CA GLU A 158 -15.66 -10.98 10.28
C GLU A 158 -15.99 -9.63 10.93
N GLU A 159 -15.26 -9.23 11.96
CA GLU A 159 -15.42 -7.94 12.61
C GLU A 159 -15.14 -6.77 11.67
N GLY A 160 -14.03 -6.83 10.94
CA GLY A 160 -13.63 -5.83 9.95
C GLY A 160 -14.72 -5.60 8.90
N VAL A 161 -15.30 -6.68 8.39
CA VAL A 161 -16.34 -6.60 7.35
C VAL A 161 -17.70 -6.19 7.93
N LYS A 162 -18.19 -6.91 8.96
CA LYS A 162 -19.56 -6.74 9.44
C LYS A 162 -19.75 -5.50 10.32
N LYS A 163 -18.74 -5.14 11.13
CA LYS A 163 -18.86 -4.03 12.07
C LYS A 163 -18.18 -2.75 11.59
N LEU A 164 -17.02 -2.89 10.93
CA LEU A 164 -16.19 -1.76 10.54
C LEU A 164 -16.36 -1.36 9.06
N GLY A 165 -17.12 -2.11 8.26
CA GLY A 165 -17.41 -1.80 6.87
C GLY A 165 -16.21 -1.95 5.92
N LEU A 166 -15.15 -2.66 6.34
CA LEU A 166 -13.98 -2.94 5.50
C LEU A 166 -14.33 -3.96 4.40
N ARG A 167 -13.62 -3.90 3.26
CA ARG A 167 -14.03 -4.58 2.02
C ARG A 167 -13.41 -5.96 1.82
N GLY A 168 -12.80 -6.52 2.83
CA GLY A 168 -12.10 -7.79 2.82
C GLY A 168 -10.84 -7.70 3.64
N ALA A 169 -9.79 -8.42 3.32
CA ALA A 169 -8.51 -8.35 4.03
C ALA A 169 -7.33 -8.19 3.08
N ALA A 170 -6.29 -7.47 3.55
CA ALA A 170 -4.98 -7.45 2.93
C ALA A 170 -4.05 -8.41 3.68
N VAL A 171 -3.37 -9.27 2.93
CA VAL A 171 -2.49 -10.32 3.43
C VAL A 171 -1.16 -10.30 2.69
N GLY A 172 -0.10 -10.89 3.25
CA GLY A 172 1.20 -11.02 2.56
C GLY A 172 1.21 -12.14 1.51
N GLY A 173 2.31 -12.35 0.81
CA GLY A 173 2.52 -13.49 -0.10
C GLY A 173 2.66 -14.82 0.64
N SER A 174 3.17 -14.77 1.87
CA SER A 174 3.22 -15.90 2.80
C SER A 174 3.01 -15.41 4.23
N VAL A 175 2.81 -16.33 5.18
CA VAL A 175 2.66 -16.02 6.61
C VAL A 175 3.89 -16.47 7.35
N ALA A 176 4.86 -15.58 7.53
CA ALA A 176 6.15 -15.89 8.17
C ALA A 176 6.91 -17.07 7.51
N GLY A 177 6.72 -17.26 6.19
CA GLY A 177 7.32 -18.33 5.40
C GLY A 177 6.43 -19.57 5.20
N GLU A 178 5.18 -19.51 5.66
CA GLU A 178 4.21 -20.58 5.45
C GLU A 178 3.23 -20.19 4.35
N GLU A 179 2.94 -21.13 3.45
CA GLU A 179 2.09 -20.89 2.29
C GLU A 179 0.59 -20.85 2.66
N PHE A 180 -0.16 -19.98 2.00
CA PHE A 180 -1.60 -19.83 2.26
C PHE A 180 -2.45 -21.02 1.91
N ALA A 181 -1.95 -21.93 1.11
CA ALA A 181 -2.63 -23.15 0.74
C ALA A 181 -2.65 -24.18 1.88
N ASP A 182 -1.81 -24.04 2.89
CA ASP A 182 -1.78 -24.94 4.04
C ASP A 182 -3.17 -25.07 4.69
N ALA A 183 -3.54 -26.27 5.06
CA ALA A 183 -4.85 -26.60 5.61
C ALA A 183 -5.22 -25.80 6.86
N LYS A 184 -4.25 -25.33 7.63
CA LYS A 184 -4.50 -24.47 8.80
C LYS A 184 -5.14 -23.14 8.47
N PHE A 185 -4.97 -22.63 7.24
CA PHE A 185 -5.59 -21.40 6.76
C PHE A 185 -6.97 -21.61 6.12
N HIS A 186 -7.40 -22.86 5.92
CA HIS A 186 -8.73 -23.15 5.37
C HIS A 186 -9.89 -22.48 6.11
N PRO A 187 -9.89 -22.35 7.46
CA PRO A 187 -10.94 -21.62 8.15
C PRO A 187 -11.03 -20.14 7.77
N PHE A 188 -9.91 -19.51 7.44
CA PHE A 188 -9.87 -18.12 6.96
C PHE A 188 -10.45 -18.01 5.55
N TRP A 189 -10.09 -18.92 4.65
CA TRP A 189 -10.65 -18.97 3.28
C TRP A 189 -12.15 -19.24 3.30
N ALA A 190 -12.62 -20.18 4.15
CA ALA A 190 -14.04 -20.45 4.33
C ALA A 190 -14.80 -19.20 4.83
N LYS A 191 -14.23 -18.44 5.75
CA LYS A 191 -14.84 -17.20 6.24
C LYS A 191 -14.85 -16.12 5.15
N ALA A 192 -13.80 -16.00 4.35
CA ALA A 192 -13.76 -15.07 3.23
C ALA A 192 -14.84 -15.40 2.19
N GLU A 193 -15.04 -16.69 1.92
CA GLU A 193 -16.11 -17.19 1.05
C GLU A 193 -17.50 -16.91 1.61
N GLU A 194 -17.74 -17.25 2.89
CA GLU A 194 -19.01 -16.96 3.59
C GLU A 194 -19.39 -15.48 3.52
N LEU A 195 -18.41 -14.59 3.67
CA LEU A 195 -18.60 -13.14 3.63
C LEU A 195 -18.66 -12.59 2.20
N GLY A 196 -18.27 -13.35 1.19
CA GLY A 196 -18.21 -12.93 -0.20
C GLY A 196 -17.21 -11.79 -0.45
N VAL A 197 -16.11 -11.75 0.28
CA VAL A 197 -15.17 -10.63 0.29
C VAL A 197 -13.87 -10.90 -0.48
N LEU A 198 -13.22 -9.82 -0.90
CA LEU A 198 -11.95 -9.88 -1.57
C LEU A 198 -10.80 -10.09 -0.58
N ILE A 199 -9.88 -11.00 -0.90
CA ILE A 199 -8.58 -11.14 -0.24
C ILE A 199 -7.51 -10.55 -1.17
N PHE A 200 -6.92 -9.45 -0.73
CA PHE A 200 -5.86 -8.75 -1.46
C PHE A 200 -4.50 -9.26 -1.01
N ILE A 201 -3.80 -9.97 -1.89
CA ILE A 201 -2.47 -10.51 -1.62
C ILE A 201 -1.44 -9.45 -2.00
N HIS A 202 -0.69 -8.97 -1.02
CA HIS A 202 0.41 -8.02 -1.20
C HIS A 202 1.75 -8.71 -0.96
N PRO A 203 2.69 -8.66 -1.90
CA PRO A 203 4.00 -9.30 -1.74
C PRO A 203 4.79 -8.68 -0.58
N GLN A 204 5.59 -9.51 0.09
CA GLN A 204 6.50 -9.11 1.15
C GLN A 204 7.96 -9.33 0.81
N SER A 205 8.27 -9.64 -0.45
CA SER A 205 9.59 -10.03 -0.93
C SER A 205 9.84 -11.54 -0.84
N THR A 206 10.89 -11.98 -1.48
CA THR A 206 11.40 -13.35 -1.50
C THR A 206 12.75 -13.40 -0.77
N PRO A 207 12.77 -13.57 0.57
CA PRO A 207 14.00 -13.49 1.38
C PRO A 207 15.09 -14.46 0.90
N ASP A 208 14.71 -15.63 0.40
CA ASP A 208 15.64 -16.64 -0.10
C ASP A 208 16.43 -16.17 -1.33
N LEU A 209 15.86 -15.26 -2.10
CA LEU A 209 16.52 -14.67 -3.27
C LEU A 209 17.19 -13.32 -2.97
N ALA A 210 17.12 -12.84 -1.74
CA ALA A 210 17.62 -11.52 -1.37
C ALA A 210 19.10 -11.30 -1.73
N LYS A 211 19.92 -12.36 -1.62
CA LYS A 211 21.34 -12.29 -2.04
C LYS A 211 21.52 -12.01 -3.52
N ARG A 212 20.64 -12.52 -4.38
CA ARG A 212 20.68 -12.33 -5.84
C ARG A 212 20.18 -10.95 -6.27
N PHE A 213 19.44 -10.27 -5.41
CA PHE A 213 18.88 -8.94 -5.66
C PHE A 213 19.79 -7.80 -5.18
N LYS A 214 20.94 -8.12 -4.56
CA LYS A 214 21.89 -7.10 -4.08
C LYS A 214 22.49 -6.29 -5.23
N GLY A 215 22.82 -5.03 -4.94
CA GLY A 215 23.55 -4.15 -5.83
C GLY A 215 22.71 -3.32 -6.81
N ASN A 216 21.43 -3.67 -6.96
CA ASN A 216 20.47 -2.85 -7.71
C ASN A 216 19.20 -2.72 -6.86
N GLY A 217 18.99 -1.55 -6.26
CA GLY A 217 17.96 -1.33 -5.24
C GLY A 217 16.51 -1.63 -5.66
N TRP A 218 16.25 -1.85 -6.95
CA TRP A 218 14.92 -2.10 -7.47
C TRP A 218 14.62 -3.56 -7.79
N LEU A 219 15.60 -4.45 -7.82
CA LEU A 219 15.37 -5.87 -8.17
C LEU A 219 14.41 -6.57 -7.22
N SER A 220 14.47 -6.26 -5.94
CA SER A 220 13.50 -6.81 -4.95
C SER A 220 12.08 -6.39 -5.28
N ASN A 221 11.89 -5.15 -5.74
CA ASN A 221 10.57 -4.62 -6.09
C ASN A 221 10.10 -5.15 -7.45
N VAL A 222 10.96 -5.06 -8.48
CA VAL A 222 10.56 -5.35 -9.88
C VAL A 222 10.47 -6.86 -10.15
N ILE A 223 11.26 -7.67 -9.45
CA ILE A 223 11.29 -9.14 -9.64
C ILE A 223 10.81 -9.86 -8.38
N GLY A 224 11.32 -9.50 -7.20
CA GLY A 224 11.03 -10.22 -5.96
C GLY A 224 9.55 -10.17 -5.58
N ASN A 225 8.95 -8.99 -5.61
CA ASN A 225 7.53 -8.84 -5.26
C ASN A 225 6.59 -9.55 -6.24
N PRO A 226 6.70 -9.41 -7.57
CA PRO A 226 5.90 -10.19 -8.51
C PRO A 226 6.10 -11.71 -8.35
N LEU A 227 7.33 -12.15 -8.06
CA LEU A 227 7.62 -13.56 -7.86
C LEU A 227 6.96 -14.10 -6.57
N ASP A 228 7.05 -13.38 -5.46
CA ASP A 228 6.38 -13.75 -4.20
C ASP A 228 4.86 -13.93 -4.40
N THR A 229 4.22 -12.98 -5.06
CA THR A 229 2.80 -13.08 -5.39
C THR A 229 2.51 -14.26 -6.34
N THR A 230 3.39 -14.51 -7.30
CA THR A 230 3.24 -15.63 -8.24
C THR A 230 3.31 -16.96 -7.49
N ILE A 231 4.27 -17.12 -6.59
CA ILE A 231 4.43 -18.33 -5.77
C ILE A 231 3.17 -18.55 -4.93
N ALA A 232 2.73 -17.53 -4.18
CA ALA A 232 1.51 -17.63 -3.37
C ALA A 232 0.28 -18.10 -4.17
N LEU A 233 0.11 -17.53 -5.37
CA LEU A 233 -0.99 -17.93 -6.25
C LEU A 233 -0.87 -19.37 -6.75
N GLN A 234 0.34 -19.78 -7.16
CA GLN A 234 0.51 -21.14 -7.66
C GLN A 234 0.21 -22.19 -6.58
N HIS A 235 0.62 -21.93 -5.32
CA HIS A 235 0.22 -22.78 -4.20
C HIS A 235 -1.31 -22.84 -4.04
N LEU A 236 -2.00 -21.69 -4.05
CA LEU A 236 -3.47 -21.65 -3.94
C LEU A 236 -4.17 -22.42 -5.07
N ILE A 237 -3.62 -22.38 -6.29
CA ILE A 237 -4.16 -23.06 -7.47
C ILE A 237 -3.85 -24.56 -7.42
N PHE A 238 -2.56 -24.93 -7.33
CA PHE A 238 -2.14 -26.31 -7.49
C PHE A 238 -2.48 -27.20 -6.28
N GLU A 239 -2.58 -26.63 -5.09
CA GLU A 239 -2.99 -27.35 -3.89
C GLU A 239 -4.52 -27.35 -3.69
N GLY A 240 -5.26 -26.78 -4.65
CA GLY A 240 -6.71 -26.86 -4.71
C GLY A 240 -7.48 -25.98 -3.73
N THR A 241 -6.81 -24.97 -3.13
CA THR A 241 -7.48 -24.04 -2.20
C THR A 241 -8.59 -23.24 -2.91
N LEU A 242 -8.33 -22.75 -4.13
CA LEU A 242 -9.33 -22.01 -4.91
C LEU A 242 -10.47 -22.90 -5.42
N ASP A 243 -10.22 -24.20 -5.62
CA ASP A 243 -11.28 -25.14 -5.98
C ASP A 243 -12.15 -25.50 -4.75
N ARG A 244 -11.55 -25.49 -3.57
CA ARG A 244 -12.25 -25.75 -2.29
C ARG A 244 -13.12 -24.58 -1.87
N PHE A 245 -12.70 -23.35 -2.16
CA PHE A 245 -13.38 -22.11 -1.76
C PHE A 245 -13.64 -21.22 -2.99
N PRO A 246 -14.47 -21.67 -3.95
CA PRO A 246 -14.63 -21.02 -5.25
C PRO A 246 -15.34 -19.66 -5.21
N ALA A 247 -16.16 -19.42 -4.18
CA ALA A 247 -16.87 -18.15 -4.01
C ALA A 247 -16.11 -17.13 -3.15
N SER A 248 -14.98 -17.55 -2.53
CA SER A 248 -14.07 -16.58 -1.93
C SER A 248 -13.64 -15.62 -3.04
N GLY A 249 -14.18 -14.40 -3.03
CA GLY A 249 -14.08 -13.43 -4.12
C GLY A 249 -12.65 -13.27 -4.58
N SER A 250 -12.28 -14.04 -5.57
CA SER A 250 -10.98 -14.29 -6.16
C SER A 250 -9.84 -13.46 -5.56
N ALA A 251 -8.95 -14.13 -4.82
CA ALA A 251 -7.64 -13.59 -4.52
C ALA A 251 -7.03 -13.01 -5.81
N ARG A 252 -7.03 -11.70 -5.95
CA ARG A 252 -6.43 -11.06 -7.11
C ARG A 252 -5.15 -10.41 -6.65
N PRO A 253 -4.00 -11.00 -6.97
CA PRO A 253 -2.71 -10.38 -6.70
C PRO A 253 -2.53 -9.16 -7.59
N THR A 254 -1.94 -8.14 -7.03
CA THR A 254 -1.70 -6.85 -7.67
C THR A 254 -0.77 -6.94 -8.88
N ALA A 255 0.10 -7.94 -8.97
CA ALA A 255 1.14 -7.98 -10.00
C ALA A 255 1.04 -9.17 -10.97
N ALA A 256 0.21 -10.18 -10.71
CA ALA A 256 0.11 -11.38 -11.54
C ALA A 256 -1.28 -11.54 -12.19
N ALA A 257 -1.88 -10.46 -12.60
CA ALA A 257 -3.25 -10.39 -13.14
C ALA A 257 -3.38 -11.07 -14.52
N THR A 258 -2.94 -12.30 -14.71
CA THR A 258 -3.09 -12.98 -16.00
C THR A 258 -3.77 -14.35 -15.93
N CYS A 259 -4.07 -14.86 -14.76
CA CYS A 259 -4.78 -16.15 -14.66
C CYS A 259 -6.18 -15.94 -14.05
N ARG A 260 -7.20 -15.98 -14.88
CA ARG A 260 -8.60 -16.07 -14.46
C ARG A 260 -9.06 -17.50 -14.64
N PRO A 261 -9.42 -18.25 -13.58
CA PRO A 261 -10.11 -19.51 -13.78
C PRO A 261 -11.50 -19.25 -14.36
N THR A 262 -11.76 -19.71 -15.57
CA THR A 262 -13.05 -19.52 -16.23
C THR A 262 -14.02 -20.68 -16.03
N ARG A 263 -13.60 -21.75 -15.35
CA ARG A 263 -14.41 -22.90 -14.88
C ARG A 263 -13.54 -23.82 -14.04
N PRO A 264 -14.09 -24.67 -13.19
CA PRO A 264 -13.33 -25.72 -12.52
C PRO A 264 -12.49 -26.51 -13.53
N GLY A 265 -11.18 -26.53 -13.33
CA GLY A 265 -10.26 -27.33 -14.15
C GLY A 265 -9.67 -26.66 -15.40
N ARG A 266 -9.90 -25.38 -15.69
CA ARG A 266 -9.23 -24.68 -16.79
C ARG A 266 -8.65 -23.34 -16.36
N ILE A 267 -7.33 -23.25 -16.36
CA ILE A 267 -6.58 -22.01 -16.30
C ILE A 267 -6.42 -21.49 -17.72
N THR A 268 -7.01 -20.35 -18.03
CA THR A 268 -6.74 -19.65 -19.30
C THR A 268 -5.94 -18.40 -18.97
N ALA A 269 -4.74 -18.29 -19.55
CA ALA A 269 -4.01 -17.04 -19.60
C ALA A 269 -4.80 -16.05 -20.43
N ALA A 270 -5.23 -14.94 -19.86
CA ALA A 270 -5.83 -13.86 -20.62
C ALA A 270 -4.70 -13.12 -21.35
N ALA A 271 -4.56 -13.37 -22.66
CA ALA A 271 -3.77 -12.48 -23.51
C ALA A 271 -4.47 -11.12 -23.52
N SER A 272 -3.77 -10.07 -23.16
CA SER A 272 -4.27 -8.70 -23.35
C SER A 272 -4.52 -8.47 -24.83
N PRO A 273 -5.65 -7.88 -25.22
CA PRO A 273 -5.87 -7.51 -26.62
C PRO A 273 -4.81 -6.49 -27.08
N PRO A 274 -4.40 -6.51 -28.33
CA PRO A 274 -3.24 -5.76 -28.85
C PRO A 274 -3.35 -4.23 -28.79
N ASN A 275 -4.39 -3.65 -28.21
CA ASN A 275 -4.62 -2.21 -28.09
C ASN A 275 -5.01 -1.73 -26.69
N SER A 276 -4.66 -2.43 -25.64
CA SER A 276 -4.81 -1.89 -24.29
C SER A 276 -3.64 -0.96 -23.99
N VAL A 277 -3.95 0.28 -23.68
CA VAL A 277 -3.02 1.30 -23.19
C VAL A 277 -2.11 0.70 -22.14
N THR A 278 -0.83 0.67 -22.44
CA THR A 278 0.23 0.24 -21.52
C THR A 278 0.11 1.05 -20.23
N ALA A 279 -0.28 0.39 -19.15
CA ALA A 279 -0.03 0.93 -17.81
C ALA A 279 1.48 1.15 -17.72
N ARG A 280 1.90 2.40 -17.63
CA ARG A 280 3.28 2.72 -17.32
C ARG A 280 3.50 2.27 -15.89
N SER A 281 4.32 1.23 -15.75
CA SER A 281 4.87 0.81 -14.46
C SER A 281 5.59 1.99 -13.82
N CYS A 282 5.21 2.31 -12.61
CA CYS A 282 6.04 3.06 -11.67
C CYS A 282 6.97 2.11 -10.95
#